data_5ccec8168479be4dc42c0fafa6402823
#
_entry.id   5ccec8168479be4dc42c0fafa6402823
#
_cell.length_a   1.000
_cell.length_b   1.000
_cell.length_c   1.000
_cell.angle_alpha   90.00
_cell.angle_beta   90.00
_cell.angle_gamma   90.00
#
_symmetry.space_group_name_H-M   'P 1'
#
loop_
_entity.id
_entity.type
_entity.pdbx_description
1 polymer ?
#
loop_
_entity_poly.entity_id
_entity_poly.type
_entity_poly.pdbx_seq_one_letter_code
_entity_poly.pdbx_strand_id
1 'polypeptide(L)'
;MALKRKGQNYYKRPKVPVEHTEFYPYLLKHLEVLEVRGYSKQTTNRRENSLRRFIFWCDERSLTHPNQITKPILEHYQRYLYYYRQEYNDKSLSASTQNQYLINIKLFFKWLTQENYLLYNPASELVIIKPVTSLPVVLSQEEIDKLLAQPDTQKTEGIRDRAILELFYSTGIRRMEMCNLQRRHIYYVTPWLPICWRTVQTCDTSRRC
;
A
#
# COMPACT_ATOMS: atom_id res chain seq x y z
N MET A 1 22.95 7.54 23.70
CA MET A 1 22.73 8.61 22.71
C MET A 1 21.88 8.02 21.56
N ALA A 2 20.62 8.41 21.45
CA ALA A 2 19.74 7.87 20.42
C ALA A 2 20.02 8.61 19.10
N LEU A 3 20.52 7.90 18.10
CA LEU A 3 20.68 8.42 16.74
C LEU A 3 19.30 8.83 16.21
N LYS A 4 19.04 10.14 16.16
CA LYS A 4 17.91 10.68 15.40
C LYS A 4 18.05 10.21 13.95
N ARG A 5 17.25 9.23 13.54
CA ARG A 5 17.09 8.88 12.13
C ARG A 5 16.66 10.15 11.41
N LYS A 6 17.54 10.72 10.57
CA LYS A 6 17.14 11.72 9.58
C LYS A 6 16.00 11.09 8.80
N GLY A 7 14.78 11.62 9.02
CA GLY A 7 13.58 11.12 8.37
C GLY A 7 13.82 11.05 6.88
N GLN A 8 13.55 9.91 6.30
CA GLN A 8 13.40 9.78 4.88
C GLN A 8 12.34 10.79 4.46
N ASN A 9 12.76 11.93 3.91
CA ASN A 9 11.96 12.74 3.04
C ASN A 9 11.72 11.90 1.77
N TYR A 10 10.90 10.85 1.90
CA TYR A 10 10.14 10.38 0.76
C TYR A 10 9.44 11.63 0.26
N TYR A 11 9.79 12.07 -0.94
CA TYR A 11 9.12 13.16 -1.63
C TYR A 11 7.62 12.95 -1.47
N LYS A 12 7.02 13.66 -0.51
CA LYS A 12 5.57 13.73 -0.39
C LYS A 12 5.14 14.44 -1.66
N ARG A 13 4.73 13.67 -2.66
CA ARG A 13 4.11 14.28 -3.85
C ARG A 13 3.02 15.21 -3.34
N PRO A 14 2.97 16.45 -3.80
CA PRO A 14 1.91 17.36 -3.39
C PRO A 14 0.57 16.68 -3.65
N LYS A 15 -0.34 16.77 -2.71
CA LYS A 15 -1.69 16.25 -2.90
C LYS A 15 -2.35 17.07 -4.01
N VAL A 16 -3.05 16.40 -4.91
CA VAL A 16 -3.84 17.06 -5.96
C VAL A 16 -4.88 17.94 -5.29
N PRO A 17 -4.95 19.25 -5.62
CA PRO A 17 -5.91 20.16 -5.02
C PRO A 17 -7.33 19.81 -5.49
N VAL A 18 -8.23 19.55 -4.55
CA VAL A 18 -9.65 19.23 -4.80
C VAL A 18 -10.57 19.87 -3.75
N GLU A 19 -10.00 20.70 -2.89
CA GLU A 19 -10.69 21.34 -1.77
C GLU A 19 -11.83 22.26 -2.20
N HIS A 20 -11.79 22.76 -3.44
CA HIS A 20 -12.79 23.64 -4.05
C HIS A 20 -13.98 22.88 -4.65
N THR A 21 -13.90 21.54 -4.75
CA THR A 21 -14.92 20.72 -5.40
C THR A 21 -16.04 20.30 -4.44
N GLU A 22 -17.24 20.08 -4.95
CA GLU A 22 -18.38 19.56 -4.17
C GLU A 22 -18.19 18.11 -3.73
N PHE A 23 -17.24 17.38 -4.31
CA PHE A 23 -16.85 16.06 -3.86
C PHE A 23 -16.06 16.07 -2.55
N TYR A 24 -15.40 17.18 -2.21
CA TYR A 24 -14.48 17.23 -1.09
C TYR A 24 -15.11 16.89 0.27
N PRO A 25 -16.31 17.39 0.62
CA PRO A 25 -16.97 16.99 1.87
C PRO A 25 -17.22 15.48 1.96
N TYR A 26 -17.59 14.83 0.83
CA TYR A 26 -17.79 13.38 0.80
C TYR A 26 -16.47 12.62 0.96
N LEU A 27 -15.39 13.12 0.37
CA LEU A 27 -14.06 12.56 0.54
C LEU A 27 -13.65 12.58 2.02
N LEU A 28 -13.80 13.71 2.72
CA LEU A 28 -13.44 13.83 4.13
C LEU A 28 -14.23 12.85 5.00
N LYS A 29 -15.55 12.80 4.85
CA LYS A 29 -16.40 11.85 5.58
C LYS A 29 -15.99 10.40 5.32
N HIS A 30 -15.68 10.06 4.07
CA HIS A 30 -15.22 8.71 3.75
C HIS A 30 -13.90 8.37 4.43
N LEU A 31 -12.95 9.30 4.49
CA LEU A 31 -11.66 9.10 5.16
C LEU A 31 -11.84 8.94 6.67
N GLU A 32 -12.72 9.74 7.30
CA GLU A 32 -13.08 9.61 8.70
C GLU A 32 -13.65 8.21 9.01
N VAL A 33 -14.58 7.72 8.20
CA VAL A 33 -15.13 6.36 8.35
C VAL A 33 -14.04 5.29 8.25
N LEU A 34 -13.03 5.48 7.39
CA LEU A 34 -11.91 4.54 7.30
C LEU A 34 -11.05 4.56 8.56
N GLU A 35 -10.83 5.72 9.16
CA GLU A 35 -10.09 5.86 10.41
C GLU A 35 -10.85 5.22 11.58
N VAL A 36 -12.15 5.47 11.69
CA VAL A 36 -13.02 4.83 12.70
C VAL A 36 -13.04 3.31 12.57
N ARG A 37 -13.00 2.78 11.32
CA ARG A 37 -12.92 1.35 11.04
C ARG A 37 -11.52 0.75 11.28
N GLY A 38 -10.55 1.52 11.78
CA GLY A 38 -9.22 1.04 12.13
C GLY A 38 -8.29 0.77 10.94
N TYR A 39 -8.56 1.35 9.76
CA TYR A 39 -7.63 1.23 8.64
C TYR A 39 -6.30 1.95 8.93
N SER A 40 -5.19 1.35 8.48
CA SER A 40 -3.87 1.97 8.67
C SER A 40 -3.78 3.31 7.92
N LYS A 41 -3.04 4.27 8.50
CA LYS A 41 -2.77 5.58 7.85
C LYS A 41 -2.24 5.44 6.42
N GLN A 42 -1.45 4.39 6.15
CA GLN A 42 -0.94 4.14 4.81
C GLN A 42 -2.06 3.75 3.83
N THR A 43 -3.04 2.95 4.27
CA THR A 43 -4.20 2.57 3.47
C THR A 43 -5.10 3.77 3.21
N THR A 44 -5.39 4.57 4.24
CA THR A 44 -6.19 5.79 4.14
C THR A 44 -5.54 6.78 3.17
N ASN A 45 -4.24 7.05 3.28
CA ASN A 45 -3.51 7.92 2.37
C ASN A 45 -3.52 7.41 0.91
N ARG A 46 -3.41 6.11 0.69
CA ARG A 46 -3.48 5.52 -0.66
C ARG A 46 -4.87 5.71 -1.28
N ARG A 47 -5.93 5.49 -0.49
CA ARG A 47 -7.32 5.72 -0.94
C ARG A 47 -7.56 7.20 -1.22
N GLU A 48 -7.14 8.08 -0.32
CA GLU A 48 -7.24 9.53 -0.51
C GLU A 48 -6.58 9.97 -1.83
N ASN A 49 -5.34 9.57 -2.08
CA ASN A 49 -4.61 9.93 -3.30
C ASN A 49 -5.30 9.42 -4.56
N SER A 50 -5.88 8.21 -4.51
CA SER A 50 -6.64 7.66 -5.65
C SER A 50 -7.91 8.45 -5.92
N LEU A 51 -8.66 8.80 -4.86
CA LEU A 51 -9.90 9.56 -4.98
C LEU A 51 -9.65 11.01 -5.39
N ARG A 52 -8.62 11.67 -4.85
CA ARG A 52 -8.23 13.02 -5.27
C ARG A 52 -7.93 13.08 -6.78
N ARG A 53 -7.23 12.08 -7.32
CA ARG A 53 -6.98 12.02 -8.78
C ARG A 53 -8.27 11.85 -9.59
N PHE A 54 -9.20 11.03 -9.11
CA PHE A 54 -10.50 10.86 -9.76
C PHE A 54 -11.33 12.14 -9.69
N ILE A 55 -11.41 12.78 -8.53
CA ILE A 55 -12.16 14.03 -8.33
C ILE A 55 -11.60 15.15 -9.22
N PHE A 56 -10.28 15.28 -9.28
CA PHE A 56 -9.63 16.25 -10.17
C PHE A 56 -9.98 16.00 -11.64
N TRP A 57 -9.97 14.74 -12.09
CA TRP A 57 -10.37 14.36 -13.43
C TRP A 57 -11.86 14.69 -13.71
N CYS A 58 -12.73 14.55 -12.72
CA CYS A 58 -14.13 14.96 -12.81
C CYS A 58 -14.28 16.48 -12.92
N ASP A 59 -13.53 17.22 -12.11
CA ASP A 59 -13.55 18.68 -12.07
C ASP A 59 -13.15 19.28 -13.42
N GLU A 60 -12.09 18.78 -14.06
CA GLU A 60 -11.68 19.16 -15.42
C GLU A 60 -12.79 18.97 -16.47
N ARG A 61 -13.83 18.20 -16.17
CA ARG A 61 -14.97 17.87 -17.06
C ARG A 61 -16.29 18.43 -16.57
N SER A 62 -16.21 19.39 -15.62
CA SER A 62 -17.39 20.03 -15.01
C SER A 62 -18.37 19.03 -14.37
N LEU A 63 -17.86 17.87 -13.92
CA LEU A 63 -18.62 16.89 -13.15
C LEU A 63 -18.43 17.22 -11.67
N THR A 64 -19.30 18.04 -11.13
CA THR A 64 -19.16 18.62 -9.79
C THR A 64 -19.75 17.75 -8.68
N HIS A 65 -20.76 16.94 -9.00
CA HIS A 65 -21.51 16.20 -7.99
C HIS A 65 -21.50 14.68 -8.22
N PRO A 66 -21.43 13.84 -7.15
CA PRO A 66 -21.46 12.37 -7.26
C PRO A 66 -22.65 11.80 -8.04
N ASN A 67 -23.82 12.46 -8.02
CA ASN A 67 -25.03 12.01 -8.73
C ASN A 67 -24.88 12.08 -10.26
N GLN A 68 -23.96 12.88 -10.79
CA GLN A 68 -23.70 13.01 -12.22
C GLN A 68 -22.87 11.83 -12.76
N ILE A 69 -22.22 11.07 -11.86
CA ILE A 69 -21.35 9.99 -12.25
C ILE A 69 -22.17 8.76 -12.61
N THR A 70 -22.01 8.32 -13.85
CA THR A 70 -22.67 7.14 -14.40
C THR A 70 -21.63 6.07 -14.78
N LYS A 71 -22.08 4.85 -15.05
CA LYS A 71 -21.21 3.76 -15.52
C LYS A 71 -20.37 4.16 -16.76
N PRO A 72 -20.91 4.77 -17.83
CA PRO A 72 -20.10 5.21 -18.98
C PRO A 72 -19.00 6.21 -18.62
N ILE A 73 -19.23 7.08 -17.65
CA ILE A 73 -18.22 8.02 -17.17
C ILE A 73 -17.08 7.28 -16.47
N LEU A 74 -17.40 6.28 -15.66
CA LEU A 74 -16.37 5.45 -15.00
C LEU A 74 -15.58 4.60 -16.00
N GLU A 75 -16.21 4.09 -17.04
CA GLU A 75 -15.52 3.39 -18.13
C GLU A 75 -14.62 4.34 -18.94
N HIS A 76 -15.05 5.61 -19.10
CA HIS A 76 -14.20 6.63 -19.70
C HIS A 76 -12.99 6.98 -18.84
N TYR A 77 -13.17 7.05 -17.51
CA TYR A 77 -12.05 7.21 -16.57
C TYR A 77 -11.09 6.01 -16.62
N GLN A 78 -11.62 4.78 -16.75
CA GLN A 78 -10.79 3.59 -16.91
C GLN A 78 -9.92 3.66 -18.18
N ARG A 79 -10.50 4.10 -19.30
CA ARG A 79 -9.74 4.36 -20.55
C ARG A 79 -8.70 5.46 -20.37
N TYR A 80 -9.04 6.54 -19.68
CA TYR A 80 -8.10 7.60 -19.34
C TYR A 80 -6.90 7.06 -18.56
N LEU A 81 -7.10 6.21 -17.53
CA LEU A 81 -6.03 5.60 -16.77
C LEU A 81 -5.11 4.71 -17.63
N TYR A 82 -5.65 4.04 -18.63
CA TYR A 82 -4.88 3.21 -19.56
C TYR A 82 -3.94 4.03 -20.44
N TYR A 83 -4.41 5.15 -20.97
CA TYR A 83 -3.61 6.04 -21.83
C TYR A 83 -2.75 7.04 -21.03
N TYR A 84 -2.99 7.15 -19.72
CA TYR A 84 -2.26 8.11 -18.90
C TYR A 84 -0.75 7.81 -18.88
N ARG A 85 0.04 8.86 -19.17
CA ARG A 85 1.50 8.84 -19.08
C ARG A 85 1.95 9.61 -17.86
N GLN A 86 2.93 9.05 -17.14
CA GLN A 86 3.47 9.70 -15.95
C GLN A 86 4.42 10.82 -16.36
N GLU A 87 4.19 12.04 -15.89
CA GLU A 87 4.95 13.24 -16.25
C GLU A 87 6.46 13.13 -16.06
N TYR A 88 6.92 12.35 -15.06
CA TYR A 88 8.33 12.27 -14.70
C TYR A 88 9.13 11.20 -15.49
N ASN A 89 8.50 10.24 -16.14
CA ASN A 89 9.19 9.13 -16.82
C ASN A 89 8.49 8.65 -18.10
N ASP A 90 7.41 9.31 -18.49
CA ASP A 90 6.57 8.97 -19.66
C ASP A 90 6.08 7.52 -19.73
N LYS A 91 6.12 6.81 -18.59
CA LYS A 91 5.65 5.42 -18.52
C LYS A 91 4.14 5.36 -18.28
N SER A 92 3.50 4.38 -18.91
CA SER A 92 2.10 4.03 -18.62
C SER A 92 1.95 3.52 -17.18
N LEU A 93 0.75 3.64 -16.61
CA LEU A 93 0.43 3.00 -15.34
C LEU A 93 0.38 1.49 -15.52
N SER A 94 0.98 0.76 -14.57
CA SER A 94 0.83 -0.71 -14.55
C SER A 94 -0.63 -1.11 -14.34
N ALA A 95 -1.04 -2.28 -14.87
CA ALA A 95 -2.39 -2.81 -14.68
C ALA A 95 -2.78 -2.92 -13.19
N SER A 96 -1.83 -3.29 -12.33
CA SER A 96 -2.03 -3.33 -10.88
C SER A 96 -2.34 -1.96 -10.29
N THR A 97 -1.66 -0.89 -10.74
CA THR A 97 -1.91 0.48 -10.29
C THR A 97 -3.26 0.99 -10.78
N GLN A 98 -3.61 0.72 -12.05
CA GLN A 98 -4.92 1.07 -12.61
C GLN A 98 -6.04 0.40 -11.80
N ASN A 99 -5.90 -0.89 -11.52
CA ASN A 99 -6.85 -1.64 -10.71
C ASN A 99 -6.99 -1.06 -9.30
N GLN A 100 -5.89 -0.64 -8.68
CA GLN A 100 -5.94 -0.05 -7.36
C GLN A 100 -6.77 1.25 -7.35
N TYR A 101 -6.65 2.09 -8.39
CA TYR A 101 -7.48 3.28 -8.53
C TYR A 101 -8.96 2.92 -8.70
N LEU A 102 -9.27 1.98 -9.59
CA LEU A 102 -10.65 1.55 -9.84
C LEU A 102 -11.30 0.89 -8.61
N ILE A 103 -10.56 0.06 -7.88
CA ILE A 103 -11.03 -0.56 -6.62
C ILE A 103 -11.37 0.51 -5.59
N ASN A 104 -10.52 1.53 -5.41
CA ASN A 104 -10.77 2.60 -4.46
C ASN A 104 -12.03 3.41 -4.84
N ILE A 105 -12.26 3.64 -6.13
CA ILE A 105 -13.47 4.29 -6.63
C ILE A 105 -14.71 3.41 -6.38
N LYS A 106 -14.64 2.12 -6.66
CA LYS A 106 -15.75 1.18 -6.37
C LYS A 106 -16.12 1.21 -4.88
N LEU A 107 -15.13 1.22 -3.99
CA LEU A 107 -15.34 1.27 -2.55
C LEU A 107 -15.96 2.61 -2.11
N PHE A 108 -15.55 3.71 -2.73
CA PHE A 108 -16.11 5.03 -2.46
C PHE A 108 -17.58 5.14 -2.89
N PHE A 109 -17.93 4.74 -4.11
CA PHE A 109 -19.31 4.74 -4.58
C PHE A 109 -20.19 3.75 -3.82
N LYS A 110 -19.66 2.59 -3.44
CA LYS A 110 -20.35 1.66 -2.54
C LYS A 110 -20.68 2.32 -1.19
N TRP A 111 -19.74 3.03 -0.62
CA TRP A 111 -19.95 3.77 0.64
C TRP A 111 -20.98 4.88 0.46
N LEU A 112 -20.90 5.70 -0.61
CA LEU A 112 -21.90 6.74 -0.91
C LEU A 112 -23.33 6.18 -0.99
N THR A 113 -23.49 5.00 -1.58
CA THR A 113 -24.81 4.33 -1.65
C THR A 113 -25.23 3.78 -0.29
N GLN A 114 -24.32 3.26 0.52
CA GLN A 114 -24.62 2.78 1.88
C GLN A 114 -25.06 3.90 2.82
N GLU A 115 -24.51 5.10 2.66
CA GLU A 115 -24.87 6.31 3.42
C GLU A 115 -26.07 7.08 2.80
N ASN A 116 -26.73 6.50 1.79
CA ASN A 116 -27.87 7.10 1.09
C ASN A 116 -27.59 8.45 0.38
N TYR A 117 -26.31 8.76 0.07
CA TYR A 117 -25.98 9.90 -0.78
C TYR A 117 -26.29 9.62 -2.25
N LEU A 118 -26.36 8.36 -2.64
CA LEU A 118 -26.73 7.90 -3.99
C LEU A 118 -27.81 6.83 -3.92
N LEU A 119 -28.76 6.88 -4.84
CA LEU A 119 -29.84 5.88 -4.95
C LEU A 119 -29.31 4.54 -5.48
N TYR A 120 -28.29 4.55 -6.34
CA TYR A 120 -27.67 3.35 -6.89
C TYR A 120 -26.16 3.52 -7.00
N ASN A 121 -25.45 2.39 -7.05
CA ASN A 121 -23.99 2.40 -7.17
C ASN A 121 -23.57 2.31 -8.66
N PRO A 122 -23.07 3.40 -9.28
CA PRO A 122 -22.69 3.39 -10.70
C PRO A 122 -21.44 2.52 -10.96
N ALA A 123 -20.66 2.22 -9.92
CA ALA A 123 -19.45 1.41 -10.02
C ALA A 123 -19.68 -0.09 -9.78
N SER A 124 -20.92 -0.54 -9.55
CA SER A 124 -21.22 -1.95 -9.25
C SER A 124 -20.74 -2.89 -10.35
N GLU A 125 -21.02 -2.54 -11.61
CA GLU A 125 -20.70 -3.33 -12.79
C GLU A 125 -19.36 -3.01 -13.44
N LEU A 126 -18.57 -2.09 -12.85
CA LEU A 126 -17.26 -1.72 -13.40
C LEU A 126 -16.33 -2.94 -13.38
N VAL A 127 -15.89 -3.35 -14.57
CA VAL A 127 -14.97 -4.48 -14.73
C VAL A 127 -13.54 -4.06 -14.40
N ILE A 128 -12.91 -4.80 -13.51
CA ILE A 128 -11.51 -4.61 -13.15
C ILE A 128 -10.62 -5.40 -14.12
N ILE A 129 -9.54 -4.79 -14.58
CA ILE A 129 -8.58 -5.42 -15.49
C ILE A 129 -7.94 -6.63 -14.79
N LYS A 130 -7.95 -7.79 -15.42
CA LYS A 130 -7.25 -8.96 -14.90
C LYS A 130 -5.74 -8.78 -15.10
N PRO A 131 -4.95 -8.61 -14.02
CA PRO A 131 -3.50 -8.47 -14.18
C PRO A 131 -2.91 -9.79 -14.65
N VAL A 132 -1.94 -9.70 -15.56
CA VAL A 132 -1.10 -10.85 -15.89
C VAL A 132 -0.17 -11.07 -14.69
N THR A 133 -0.34 -12.19 -14.00
CA THR A 133 0.55 -12.61 -12.92
C THR A 133 1.68 -13.43 -13.51
N SER A 134 2.92 -12.93 -13.45
CA SER A 134 4.11 -13.74 -13.70
C SER A 134 4.48 -14.51 -12.42
N LEU A 135 4.97 -15.72 -12.58
CA LEU A 135 5.55 -16.45 -11.45
C LEU A 135 6.80 -15.70 -10.97
N PRO A 136 7.00 -15.59 -9.65
CA PRO A 136 8.21 -15.00 -9.11
C PRO A 136 9.43 -15.85 -9.50
N VAL A 137 10.54 -15.19 -9.80
CA VAL A 137 11.82 -15.86 -9.98
C VAL A 137 12.30 -16.34 -8.61
N VAL A 138 12.55 -17.64 -8.50
CA VAL A 138 13.07 -18.27 -7.28
C VAL A 138 14.57 -18.50 -7.50
N LEU A 139 15.38 -18.07 -6.52
CA LEU A 139 16.82 -18.30 -6.54
C LEU A 139 17.15 -19.77 -6.26
N SER A 140 18.19 -20.29 -6.91
CA SER A 140 18.74 -21.61 -6.59
C SER A 140 19.49 -21.55 -5.27
N GLN A 141 19.78 -22.75 -4.68
CA GLN A 141 20.56 -22.84 -3.45
C GLN A 141 21.95 -22.20 -3.59
N GLU A 142 22.59 -22.42 -4.72
CA GLU A 142 23.93 -21.86 -5.01
C GLU A 142 23.91 -20.33 -5.11
N GLU A 143 22.83 -19.75 -5.66
CA GLU A 143 22.66 -18.29 -5.72
C GLU A 143 22.42 -17.70 -4.35
N ILE A 144 21.66 -18.41 -3.49
CA ILE A 144 21.42 -18.02 -2.10
C ILE A 144 22.74 -18.03 -1.33
N ASP A 145 23.53 -19.09 -1.44
CA ASP A 145 24.81 -19.21 -0.74
C ASP A 145 25.79 -18.09 -1.17
N LYS A 146 25.84 -17.79 -2.47
CA LYS A 146 26.60 -16.67 -2.98
C LYS A 146 26.11 -15.34 -2.44
N LEU A 147 24.79 -15.13 -2.35
CA LEU A 147 24.22 -13.91 -1.80
C LEU A 147 24.55 -13.73 -0.32
N LEU A 148 24.45 -14.80 0.48
CA LEU A 148 24.79 -14.79 1.90
C LEU A 148 26.30 -14.57 2.15
N ALA A 149 27.15 -14.97 1.24
CA ALA A 149 28.59 -14.77 1.33
C ALA A 149 29.07 -13.35 0.92
N GLN A 150 28.22 -12.50 0.33
CA GLN A 150 28.61 -11.17 -0.15
C GLN A 150 29.06 -10.19 0.95
N PRO A 151 28.43 -10.14 2.15
CA PRO A 151 28.84 -9.17 3.16
C PRO A 151 30.23 -9.45 3.70
N ASP A 152 31.09 -8.41 3.72
CA ASP A 152 32.44 -8.47 4.28
C ASP A 152 32.41 -8.55 5.82
N THR A 153 32.52 -9.75 6.36
CA THR A 153 32.44 -10.02 7.82
C THR A 153 33.66 -9.50 8.60
N GLN A 154 34.68 -8.94 7.94
CA GLN A 154 35.77 -8.24 8.64
C GLN A 154 35.31 -6.86 9.14
N LYS A 155 34.21 -6.33 8.62
CA LYS A 155 33.64 -5.03 8.99
C LYS A 155 32.35 -5.22 9.81
N THR A 156 32.12 -4.34 10.76
CA THR A 156 30.93 -4.36 11.62
C THR A 156 29.63 -4.27 10.80
N GLU A 157 29.62 -3.44 9.75
CA GLU A 157 28.50 -3.32 8.84
C GLU A 157 28.21 -4.63 8.10
N GLY A 158 29.25 -5.33 7.66
CA GLY A 158 29.10 -6.61 6.97
C GLY A 158 28.58 -7.73 7.87
N ILE A 159 29.01 -7.76 9.15
CA ILE A 159 28.45 -8.69 10.14
C ILE A 159 26.95 -8.43 10.31
N ARG A 160 26.54 -7.17 10.47
CA ARG A 160 25.14 -6.77 10.58
C ARG A 160 24.34 -7.19 9.33
N ASP A 161 24.87 -6.90 8.15
CA ASP A 161 24.19 -7.15 6.88
C ASP A 161 24.03 -8.66 6.63
N ARG A 162 25.06 -9.45 6.96
CA ARG A 162 24.97 -10.92 6.92
C ARG A 162 23.92 -11.43 7.90
N ALA A 163 23.88 -10.96 9.13
CA ALA A 163 22.87 -11.37 10.11
C ALA A 163 21.43 -11.04 9.65
N ILE A 164 21.25 -9.90 8.96
CA ILE A 164 19.96 -9.53 8.35
C ILE A 164 19.57 -10.51 7.25
N LEU A 165 20.49 -10.85 6.35
CA LEU A 165 20.23 -11.78 5.24
C LEU A 165 19.91 -13.18 5.75
N GLU A 166 20.69 -13.69 6.71
CA GLU A 166 20.47 -14.98 7.37
C GLU A 166 19.10 -15.03 8.06
N LEU A 167 18.72 -13.94 8.74
CA LEU A 167 17.41 -13.84 9.37
C LEU A 167 16.27 -13.90 8.36
N PHE A 168 16.39 -13.18 7.23
CA PHE A 168 15.39 -13.26 6.16
C PHE A 168 15.28 -14.66 5.57
N TYR A 169 16.41 -15.28 5.29
CA TYR A 169 16.44 -16.63 4.69
C TYR A 169 15.88 -17.69 5.62
N SER A 170 16.28 -17.70 6.90
CA SER A 170 15.89 -18.74 7.86
C SER A 170 14.44 -18.61 8.34
N THR A 171 13.89 -17.38 8.39
CA THR A 171 12.57 -17.15 9.00
C THR A 171 11.48 -16.71 8.02
N GLY A 172 11.85 -16.21 6.84
CA GLY A 172 10.90 -15.56 5.91
C GLY A 172 10.21 -14.32 6.47
N ILE A 173 10.77 -13.69 7.51
CA ILE A 173 10.20 -12.50 8.16
C ILE A 173 10.07 -11.33 7.19
N ARG A 174 8.97 -10.57 7.26
CA ARG A 174 8.80 -9.39 6.42
C ARG A 174 9.74 -8.27 6.87
N ARG A 175 10.24 -7.48 5.91
CA ARG A 175 11.17 -6.36 6.18
C ARG A 175 10.71 -5.46 7.32
N MET A 176 9.41 -5.10 7.38
CA MET A 176 8.91 -4.22 8.43
C MET A 176 8.81 -4.91 9.80
N GLU A 177 8.55 -6.20 9.82
CA GLU A 177 8.58 -7.01 11.05
C GLU A 177 9.99 -7.06 11.61
N MET A 178 10.99 -7.30 10.75
CA MET A 178 12.40 -7.26 11.14
C MET A 178 12.80 -5.87 11.68
N CYS A 179 12.41 -4.76 11.02
CA CYS A 179 12.72 -3.41 11.48
C CYS A 179 12.11 -3.08 12.86
N ASN A 180 11.04 -3.76 13.23
CA ASN A 180 10.36 -3.59 14.52
C ASN A 180 10.81 -4.60 15.58
N LEU A 181 11.76 -5.49 15.28
CA LEU A 181 12.32 -6.41 16.27
C LEU A 181 13.01 -5.63 17.39
N GLN A 182 12.75 -6.07 18.62
CA GLN A 182 13.39 -5.56 19.84
C GLN A 182 14.19 -6.68 20.49
N ARG A 183 15.21 -6.31 21.28
CA ARG A 183 16.06 -7.31 21.98
C ARG A 183 15.25 -8.33 22.79
N ARG A 184 14.13 -7.92 23.37
CA ARG A 184 13.22 -8.82 24.12
C ARG A 184 12.51 -9.88 23.26
N HIS A 185 12.52 -9.73 21.93
CA HIS A 185 11.96 -10.72 21.00
C HIS A 185 12.98 -11.76 20.56
N ILE A 186 14.23 -11.61 20.97
CA ILE A 186 15.32 -12.52 20.63
C ILE A 186 15.59 -13.38 21.87
N TYR A 187 15.21 -14.63 21.82
CA TYR A 187 15.51 -15.59 22.86
C TYR A 187 16.75 -16.39 22.47
N TYR A 188 17.81 -16.29 23.27
CA TYR A 188 18.96 -17.17 23.14
C TYR A 188 18.58 -18.51 23.74
N VAL A 189 18.32 -19.50 22.90
CA VAL A 189 18.25 -20.89 23.37
C VAL A 189 19.68 -21.42 23.49
N THR A 190 19.97 -22.07 24.58
CA THR A 190 21.29 -22.63 24.93
C THR A 190 21.93 -23.42 23.78
N PRO A 191 23.30 -23.54 23.74
CA PRO A 191 24.09 -24.00 22.58
C PRO A 191 23.76 -25.35 21.97
N TRP A 192 22.84 -26.10 22.55
CA TRP A 192 22.52 -27.51 22.20
C TRP A 192 21.12 -27.70 21.58
N LEU A 193 20.34 -26.65 21.34
CA LEU A 193 19.03 -26.76 20.71
C LEU A 193 18.98 -25.88 19.46
N PRO A 194 18.46 -26.40 18.32
CA PRO A 194 18.27 -25.58 17.12
C PRO A 194 17.36 -24.40 17.44
N ILE A 195 17.70 -23.23 16.91
CA ILE A 195 16.98 -21.98 17.11
C ILE A 195 15.53 -22.17 16.65
N CYS A 196 14.64 -22.38 17.60
CA CYS A 196 13.21 -22.44 17.33
C CYS A 196 12.66 -21.00 17.35
N TRP A 197 12.53 -20.41 16.19
CA TRP A 197 11.86 -19.13 16.03
C TRP A 197 10.35 -19.33 16.19
N ARG A 198 9.84 -19.02 17.37
CA ARG A 198 8.40 -18.87 17.53
C ARG A 198 8.01 -17.66 16.71
N THR A 199 7.29 -17.89 15.61
CA THR A 199 6.61 -16.82 14.86
C THR A 199 5.93 -15.90 15.85
N VAL A 200 6.35 -14.65 15.90
CA VAL A 200 5.68 -13.60 16.66
C VAL A 200 4.32 -13.41 15.97
N GLN A 201 3.33 -14.19 16.42
CA GLN A 201 1.96 -13.79 16.19
C GLN A 201 1.86 -12.41 16.83
N THR A 202 1.58 -11.40 16.00
CA THR A 202 1.21 -10.08 16.45
C THR A 202 0.07 -10.24 17.43
N CYS A 203 0.37 -10.22 18.73
CA CYS A 203 -0.64 -10.03 19.75
C CYS A 203 -1.28 -8.67 19.44
N ASP A 204 -2.42 -8.74 18.80
CA ASP A 204 -3.33 -7.62 18.67
C ASP A 204 -3.79 -7.25 20.09
N THR A 205 -3.18 -6.20 20.63
CA THR A 205 -3.47 -5.67 21.97
C THR A 205 -4.85 -5.02 22.08
N SER A 206 -5.75 -5.28 21.15
CA SER A 206 -7.10 -4.72 21.10
C SER A 206 -8.23 -5.69 21.51
N ARG A 207 -7.92 -6.91 21.95
CA ARG A 207 -8.95 -7.78 22.58
C ARG A 207 -8.64 -7.99 24.05
N ARG A 208 -9.33 -7.19 24.86
CA ARG A 208 -9.52 -7.48 26.28
C ARG A 208 -10.29 -8.80 26.43
N CYS A 209 -9.77 -9.67 27.30
CA CYS A 209 -10.60 -10.71 27.91
C CYS A 209 -11.74 -10.09 28.71
#